data_6a5d142914cfdf3d6a8a16483ea39922
#
_entry.id   6a5d142914cfdf3d6a8a16483ea39922
#
_cell.length_a   1.000
_cell.length_b   1.000
_cell.length_c   1.000
_cell.angle_alpha   90.00
_cell.angle_beta   90.00
_cell.angle_gamma   90.00
#
_symmetry.space_group_name_H-M   'P 1'
#
loop_
_entity.id
_entity.type
_entity.pdbx_description
1 polymer ?
#
loop_
_entity_poly.entity_id
_entity_poly.type
_entity_poly.pdbx_seq_one_letter_code
_entity_poly.pdbx_strand_id
1 'polypeptide(L)'
;MTKTYVCGHVNPDTDAIASAMGYAWVLAQGSQEEIVAARAGSINAQTAWALSRLKLDAPELLADASPHFDVISRRLDTVAPDRPLTEAWAIANRTGGVAPVVEADGRPFGLISGLS
;
A
#
# COMPACT_ATOMS: atom_id res chain seq x y z
N MET A 1 8.57 -9.43 -6.61
CA MET A 1 7.72 -8.60 -7.50
C MET A 1 6.61 -7.99 -6.68
N THR A 2 6.34 -6.74 -6.89
CA THR A 2 5.23 -6.08 -6.22
C THR A 2 3.94 -6.45 -6.94
N LYS A 3 2.93 -6.92 -6.19
CA LYS A 3 1.61 -7.26 -6.71
C LYS A 3 0.67 -6.10 -6.42
N THR A 4 0.06 -5.53 -7.45
CA THR A 4 -0.88 -4.42 -7.33
C THR A 4 -2.30 -4.94 -7.58
N TYR A 5 -3.19 -4.75 -6.60
CA TYR A 5 -4.59 -5.12 -6.70
C TYR A 5 -5.46 -3.96 -7.17
N VAL A 6 -6.33 -4.22 -8.13
CA VAL A 6 -7.39 -3.29 -8.59
C VAL A 6 -8.72 -3.81 -8.09
N CYS A 7 -9.35 -3.07 -7.20
CA CYS A 7 -10.55 -3.50 -6.49
C CYS A 7 -11.63 -2.42 -6.50
N GLY A 8 -12.88 -2.82 -6.58
CA GLY A 8 -14.04 -1.95 -6.37
C GLY A 8 -14.48 -1.88 -4.90
N HIS A 9 -15.72 -1.46 -4.65
CA HIS A 9 -16.27 -1.32 -3.30
C HIS A 9 -16.62 -2.66 -2.64
N VAL A 10 -16.89 -2.66 -1.32
CA VAL A 10 -17.03 -3.84 -0.47
C VAL A 10 -18.17 -4.79 -0.88
N ASN A 11 -19.31 -4.26 -1.32
CA ASN A 11 -20.42 -5.06 -1.85
C ASN A 11 -20.45 -4.95 -3.37
N PRO A 12 -19.59 -5.70 -4.09
CA PRO A 12 -19.38 -5.48 -5.50
C PRO A 12 -20.62 -5.83 -6.32
N ASP A 13 -21.09 -4.87 -7.08
CA ASP A 13 -22.06 -5.07 -8.15
C ASP A 13 -21.34 -5.40 -9.48
N THR A 14 -22.11 -5.58 -10.53
CA THR A 14 -21.57 -5.92 -11.86
C THR A 14 -20.62 -4.84 -12.37
N ASP A 15 -20.92 -3.58 -12.09
CA ASP A 15 -20.08 -2.44 -12.51
C ASP A 15 -18.74 -2.44 -11.78
N ALA A 16 -18.74 -2.64 -10.47
CA ALA A 16 -17.53 -2.75 -9.67
C ALA A 16 -16.60 -3.87 -10.16
N ILE A 17 -17.17 -5.04 -10.47
CA ILE A 17 -16.40 -6.18 -11.00
C ILE A 17 -15.88 -5.89 -12.40
N ALA A 18 -16.70 -5.39 -13.30
CA ALA A 18 -16.31 -5.08 -14.67
C ALA A 18 -15.24 -3.99 -14.73
N SER A 19 -15.40 -2.94 -13.91
CA SER A 19 -14.43 -1.84 -13.82
C SER A 19 -13.07 -2.31 -13.27
N ALA A 20 -13.08 -3.15 -12.21
CA ALA A 20 -11.85 -3.69 -11.66
C ALA A 20 -11.10 -4.55 -12.70
N MET A 21 -11.81 -5.43 -13.40
CA MET A 21 -11.22 -6.29 -14.44
C MET A 21 -10.69 -5.47 -15.63
N GLY A 22 -11.48 -4.53 -16.13
CA GLY A 22 -11.10 -3.69 -17.26
C GLY A 22 -9.92 -2.78 -16.94
N TYR A 23 -9.93 -2.16 -15.78
CA TYR A 23 -8.84 -1.26 -15.37
C TYR A 23 -7.55 -2.04 -15.05
N ALA A 24 -7.64 -3.20 -14.41
CA ALA A 24 -6.49 -4.06 -14.22
C ALA A 24 -5.86 -4.48 -15.55
N TRP A 25 -6.68 -4.82 -16.54
CA TRP A 25 -6.20 -5.16 -17.87
C TRP A 25 -5.47 -3.98 -18.54
N VAL A 26 -6.03 -2.77 -18.46
CA VAL A 26 -5.39 -1.56 -19.03
C VAL A 26 -4.05 -1.27 -18.36
N LEU A 27 -4.01 -1.32 -17.03
CA LEU A 27 -2.76 -1.08 -16.27
C LEU A 27 -1.68 -2.10 -16.61
N ALA A 28 -2.06 -3.36 -16.79
CA ALA A 28 -1.12 -4.44 -17.13
C ALA A 28 -0.43 -4.22 -18.48
N GLN A 29 -1.01 -3.47 -19.41
CA GLN A 29 -0.39 -3.18 -20.71
C GLN A 29 0.85 -2.29 -20.62
N GLY A 30 0.95 -1.46 -19.58
CA GLY A 30 2.06 -0.50 -19.40
C GLY A 30 2.91 -0.74 -18.16
N SER A 31 2.61 -1.75 -17.36
CA SER A 31 3.29 -2.04 -16.10
C SER A 31 4.23 -3.24 -16.20
N GLN A 32 5.33 -3.18 -15.46
CA GLN A 32 6.21 -4.34 -15.20
C GLN A 32 5.82 -5.07 -13.91
N GLU A 33 4.85 -4.54 -13.17
CA GLU A 33 4.31 -5.16 -11.96
C GLU A 33 3.21 -6.17 -12.31
N GLU A 34 2.98 -7.11 -11.40
CA GLU A 34 1.84 -8.02 -11.49
C GLU A 34 0.57 -7.26 -11.10
N ILE A 35 -0.29 -6.97 -12.08
CA ILE A 35 -1.58 -6.29 -11.86
C ILE A 35 -2.68 -7.34 -11.79
N VAL A 36 -3.43 -7.35 -10.70
CA VAL A 36 -4.48 -8.35 -10.44
C VAL A 36 -5.81 -7.67 -10.17
N ALA A 37 -6.84 -8.07 -10.92
CA ALA A 37 -8.20 -7.69 -10.58
C ALA A 37 -8.65 -8.42 -9.32
N ALA A 38 -9.23 -7.69 -8.38
CA ALA A 38 -9.71 -8.24 -7.11
C ALA A 38 -11.14 -7.77 -6.81
N ARG A 39 -11.76 -8.44 -5.88
CA ARG A 39 -13.07 -8.09 -5.32
C ARG A 39 -13.04 -8.09 -3.80
N ALA A 40 -13.75 -7.16 -3.20
CA ALA A 40 -13.79 -7.02 -1.75
C ALA A 40 -15.01 -7.70 -1.10
N GLY A 41 -15.72 -8.53 -1.85
CA GLY A 41 -16.91 -9.22 -1.35
C GLY A 41 -17.42 -10.31 -2.27
N SER A 42 -18.55 -10.88 -1.91
CA SER A 42 -19.20 -11.95 -2.67
C SER A 42 -19.83 -11.41 -3.97
N ILE A 43 -19.74 -12.21 -5.02
CA ILE A 43 -20.36 -11.90 -6.32
C ILE A 43 -21.85 -12.19 -6.25
N ASN A 44 -22.67 -11.26 -6.73
CA ASN A 44 -24.11 -11.49 -6.85
C ASN A 44 -24.44 -12.40 -8.05
N ALA A 45 -25.66 -12.93 -8.06
CA ALA A 45 -26.10 -13.89 -9.09
C ALA A 45 -26.07 -13.31 -10.51
N GLN A 46 -26.37 -12.03 -10.67
CA GLN A 46 -26.32 -11.33 -11.97
C GLN A 46 -24.90 -11.26 -12.51
N THR A 47 -23.96 -10.88 -11.68
CA THR A 47 -22.52 -10.83 -12.05
C THR A 47 -21.98 -12.22 -12.35
N ALA A 48 -22.33 -13.23 -11.53
CA ALA A 48 -21.94 -14.61 -11.75
C ALA A 48 -22.45 -15.15 -13.09
N TRP A 49 -23.72 -14.85 -13.44
CA TRP A 49 -24.28 -15.19 -14.72
C TRP A 49 -23.55 -14.53 -15.88
N ALA A 50 -23.24 -13.23 -15.79
CA ALA A 50 -22.53 -12.49 -16.83
C ALA A 50 -21.11 -13.05 -17.05
N LEU A 51 -20.36 -13.28 -15.97
CA LEU A 51 -19.01 -13.88 -16.06
C LEU A 51 -19.05 -15.27 -16.70
N SER A 52 -19.98 -16.11 -16.29
CA SER A 52 -20.17 -17.44 -16.86
C SER A 52 -20.52 -17.38 -18.35
N ARG A 53 -21.39 -16.44 -18.74
CA ARG A 53 -21.79 -16.26 -20.14
C ARG A 53 -20.64 -15.83 -21.04
N LEU A 54 -19.71 -15.04 -20.48
CA LEU A 54 -18.52 -14.54 -21.15
C LEU A 54 -17.30 -15.48 -21.02
N LYS A 55 -17.42 -16.57 -20.27
CA LYS A 55 -16.34 -17.52 -19.93
C LYS A 55 -15.13 -16.82 -19.28
N LEU A 56 -15.43 -15.88 -18.38
CA LEU A 56 -14.45 -15.16 -17.59
C LEU A 56 -14.45 -15.70 -16.17
N ASP A 57 -13.24 -15.83 -15.61
CA ASP A 57 -13.09 -16.17 -14.20
C ASP A 57 -13.40 -14.95 -13.33
N ALA A 58 -13.93 -15.23 -12.13
CA ALA A 58 -14.18 -14.19 -11.14
C ALA A 58 -12.87 -13.60 -10.62
N PRO A 59 -12.80 -12.27 -10.36
CA PRO A 59 -11.66 -11.67 -9.71
C PRO A 59 -11.30 -12.33 -8.38
N GLU A 60 -10.03 -12.28 -8.01
CA GLU A 60 -9.51 -12.80 -6.73
C GLU A 60 -10.23 -12.13 -5.54
N LEU A 61 -10.63 -12.92 -4.53
CA LEU A 61 -11.19 -12.35 -3.30
C LEU A 61 -10.06 -11.74 -2.45
N LEU A 62 -10.09 -10.44 -2.28
CA LEU A 62 -9.23 -9.73 -1.36
C LEU A 62 -9.91 -9.69 0.02
N ALA A 63 -9.58 -10.64 0.88
CA ALA A 63 -10.23 -10.80 2.18
C ALA A 63 -9.87 -9.68 3.16
N ASP A 64 -8.67 -9.11 3.04
CA ASP A 64 -8.19 -8.02 3.87
C ASP A 64 -7.40 -7.02 3.00
N ALA A 65 -7.87 -5.80 2.94
CA ALA A 65 -7.22 -4.68 2.27
C ALA A 65 -6.72 -3.63 3.28
N SER A 66 -6.60 -3.99 4.55
CA SER A 66 -6.08 -3.11 5.59
C SER A 66 -4.65 -2.68 5.23
N PRO A 67 -4.32 -1.41 5.41
CA PRO A 67 -2.97 -0.94 5.16
C PRO A 67 -2.00 -1.60 6.15
N HIS A 68 -0.98 -2.24 5.62
CA HIS A 68 0.11 -2.79 6.41
C HIS A 68 1.07 -1.68 6.85
N PHE A 69 1.80 -1.93 7.93
CA PHE A 69 2.72 -0.93 8.50
C PHE A 69 3.77 -0.46 7.48
N ASP A 70 4.29 -1.33 6.66
CA ASP A 70 5.28 -1.02 5.61
C ASP A 70 4.73 -0.07 4.54
N VAL A 71 3.42 -0.12 4.26
CA VAL A 71 2.76 0.76 3.28
C VAL A 71 2.53 2.17 3.83
N ILE A 72 2.23 2.29 5.13
CA ILE A 72 1.95 3.57 5.78
C ILE A 72 3.18 4.20 6.44
N SER A 73 4.24 3.40 6.67
CA SER A 73 5.46 3.90 7.28
C SER A 73 6.19 4.85 6.35
N ARG A 74 6.74 5.91 6.91
CA ARG A 74 7.61 6.84 6.20
C ARG A 74 9.05 6.59 6.62
N ARG A 75 9.94 6.58 5.66
CA ARG A 75 11.38 6.61 5.95
C ARG A 75 11.74 8.02 6.42
N LEU A 76 12.33 8.10 7.57
CA LEU A 76 12.86 9.34 8.12
C LEU A 76 14.38 9.35 7.98
N ASP A 77 14.95 10.54 7.84
CA ASP A 77 16.38 10.72 8.01
C ASP A 77 16.76 10.36 9.45
N THR A 78 17.89 9.71 9.63
CA THR A 78 18.39 9.27 10.93
C THR A 78 19.71 9.96 11.26
N VAL A 79 20.05 10.02 12.54
CA VAL A 79 21.33 10.53 13.03
C VAL A 79 22.04 9.44 13.81
N ALA A 80 23.37 9.36 13.67
CA ALA A 80 24.17 8.44 14.48
C ALA A 80 24.37 8.99 15.91
N PRO A 81 24.60 8.13 16.92
CA PRO A 81 24.72 8.56 18.33
C PRO A 81 25.91 9.49 18.60
N ASP A 82 26.94 9.43 17.78
CA ASP A 82 28.18 10.23 17.89
C ASP A 82 28.12 11.58 17.15
N ARG A 83 27.00 11.88 16.51
CA ARG A 83 26.84 13.12 15.74
C ARG A 83 26.38 14.30 16.61
N PRO A 84 26.71 15.55 16.23
CA PRO A 84 26.27 16.72 16.96
C PRO A 84 24.75 16.83 17.10
N LEU A 85 24.28 17.30 18.24
CA LEU A 85 22.85 17.52 18.50
C LEU A 85 22.21 18.46 17.48
N THR A 86 22.98 19.39 16.90
CA THR A 86 22.50 20.30 15.85
C THR A 86 22.06 19.57 14.59
N GLU A 87 22.66 18.43 14.23
CA GLU A 87 22.19 17.58 13.14
C GLU A 87 20.86 16.94 13.45
N ALA A 88 20.71 16.37 14.65
CA ALA A 88 19.45 15.80 15.08
C ALA A 88 18.33 16.86 15.09
N TRP A 89 18.65 18.08 15.51
CA TRP A 89 17.72 19.19 15.50
C TRP A 89 17.29 19.58 14.08
N ALA A 90 18.24 19.63 13.14
CA ALA A 90 17.93 19.90 11.74
C ALA A 90 17.03 18.82 11.11
N ILE A 91 17.22 17.54 11.48
CA ILE A 91 16.35 16.44 11.08
C ILE A 91 14.96 16.60 11.69
N ALA A 92 14.88 16.82 13.00
CA ALA A 92 13.62 17.00 13.71
C ALA A 92 12.76 18.12 13.10
N ASN A 93 13.36 19.23 12.74
CA ASN A 93 12.65 20.36 12.11
C ASN A 93 12.03 19.99 10.74
N ARG A 94 12.63 19.05 10.01
CA ARG A 94 12.11 18.59 8.70
C ARG A 94 11.10 17.48 8.82
N THR A 95 11.11 16.74 9.90
CA THR A 95 10.32 15.49 10.06
C THR A 95 9.13 15.63 11.01
N GLY A 96 8.76 16.86 11.36
CA GLY A 96 7.62 17.11 12.26
C GLY A 96 7.96 16.93 13.74
N GLY A 97 9.22 17.21 14.13
CA GLY A 97 9.62 17.27 15.53
C GLY A 97 10.30 16.02 16.07
N VAL A 98 10.68 15.07 15.20
CA VAL A 98 11.35 13.84 15.64
C VAL A 98 12.63 13.56 14.83
N ALA A 99 13.66 13.08 15.51
CA ALA A 99 14.88 12.58 14.87
C ALA A 99 15.24 11.21 15.47
N PRO A 100 15.09 10.12 14.69
CA PRO A 100 15.51 8.80 15.12
C PRO A 100 17.04 8.73 15.19
N VAL A 101 17.56 8.21 16.31
CA VAL A 101 18.99 7.93 16.48
C VAL A 101 19.21 6.45 16.23
N VAL A 102 20.08 6.15 15.27
CA VAL A 102 20.28 4.79 14.78
C VAL A 102 21.78 4.48 14.74
N GLU A 103 22.16 3.30 15.24
CA GLU A 103 23.54 2.83 15.19
C GLU A 103 23.97 2.45 13.77
N ALA A 104 25.27 2.31 13.55
CA ALA A 104 25.85 1.98 12.24
C ALA A 104 25.36 0.65 11.66
N ASP A 105 24.93 -0.29 12.52
CA ASP A 105 24.37 -1.57 12.14
C ASP A 105 22.84 -1.54 11.88
N GLY A 106 22.22 -0.36 11.97
CA GLY A 106 20.80 -0.15 11.73
C GLY A 106 19.90 -0.35 12.96
N ARG A 107 20.47 -0.66 14.12
CA ARG A 107 19.67 -0.79 15.35
C ARG A 107 19.24 0.59 15.87
N PRO A 108 17.98 0.73 16.33
CA PRO A 108 17.54 1.94 16.97
C PRO A 108 18.25 2.14 18.31
N PHE A 109 18.89 3.29 18.50
CA PHE A 109 19.51 3.73 19.73
C PHE A 109 18.55 4.54 20.59
N GLY A 110 17.80 5.43 19.97
CA GLY A 110 16.86 6.29 20.65
C GLY A 110 16.07 7.19 19.70
N LEU A 111 15.31 8.09 20.28
CA LEU A 111 14.52 9.07 19.57
C LEU A 111 14.71 10.44 20.23
N ILE A 112 15.07 11.44 19.45
CA ILE A 112 15.06 12.83 19.87
C ILE A 112 13.75 13.45 19.42
N SER A 113 12.98 13.99 20.34
CA SER A 113 11.79 14.76 20.06
C SER A 113 12.03 16.23 20.41
N GLY A 114 11.84 17.11 19.44
CA GLY A 114 11.81 18.56 19.67
C GLY A 114 10.40 18.98 20.04
N LEU A 115 10.23 19.57 21.22
CA LEU A 115 9.03 20.35 21.50
C LEU A 115 9.23 21.70 20.79
N SER A 116 8.32 22.02 19.89
CA SER A 116 8.21 23.34 19.27
C SER A 116 7.74 24.37 20.28
#